data_7962932f02badce28aa2b7b502f27857
#
_entry.id   7962932f02badce28aa2b7b502f27857
#
_cell.length_a   1.000
_cell.length_b   1.000
_cell.length_c   1.000
_cell.angle_alpha   90.00
_cell.angle_beta   90.00
_cell.angle_gamma   90.00
#
_symmetry.space_group_name_H-M   'P 1'
#
loop_
_entity.id
_entity.type
_entity.pdbx_description
1 polymer ?
#
loop_
_entity_poly.entity_id
_entity_poly.type
_entity_poly.pdbx_seq_one_letter_code
_entity_poly.pdbx_strand_id
1 'polypeptide(L)'
;MIVAAVVVLLVVAGVGYWLLRGHGTSEPPAVSVAQSNAAPTAPTIVSPKPPGTASASEPPIVVAQSRPQSVADTSSGLVKGQYGDWQISCDTPPGASFEQCALIQNVTAEDQPNVGLSVIVLKTADQKARLLRVLAPLGVLLPNGLGLNIDGTDMGRVAFVRCLPNGCVAEIVMDDALLKQLGDGKNAIFVVFRTPEEGIGIPVSLKGFADGFKQLP
;
A
#
# COMPACT_ATOMS: atom_id res chain seq x y z
N MET A 1 -18.87 34.62 44.96
CA MET A 1 -17.48 35.11 44.64
C MET A 1 -16.35 34.25 45.19
N ILE A 2 -16.53 33.51 46.26
CA ILE A 2 -15.47 32.68 46.89
C ILE A 2 -15.11 31.43 46.06
N VAL A 3 -16.07 30.81 45.39
CA VAL A 3 -15.87 29.58 44.59
C VAL A 3 -14.99 29.83 43.36
N ALA A 4 -15.13 31.01 42.72
CA ALA A 4 -14.34 31.37 41.55
C ALA A 4 -12.84 31.58 41.87
N ALA A 5 -12.54 32.10 43.03
CA ALA A 5 -11.16 32.32 43.47
C ALA A 5 -10.41 31.02 43.79
N VAL A 6 -11.10 30.01 44.33
CA VAL A 6 -10.50 28.69 44.62
C VAL A 6 -10.18 27.93 43.35
N VAL A 7 -11.02 28.00 42.30
CA VAL A 7 -10.79 27.32 41.00
C VAL A 7 -9.57 27.93 40.30
N VAL A 8 -9.39 29.24 40.32
CA VAL A 8 -8.24 29.91 39.69
C VAL A 8 -6.94 29.53 40.38
N LEU A 9 -6.91 29.42 41.71
CA LEU A 9 -5.72 29.02 42.48
C LEU A 9 -5.31 27.57 42.21
N LEU A 10 -6.25 26.64 42.00
CA LEU A 10 -5.95 25.25 41.68
C LEU A 10 -5.40 25.09 40.26
N VAL A 11 -5.89 25.90 39.28
CA VAL A 11 -5.37 25.87 37.94
C VAL A 11 -3.95 26.41 37.83
N VAL A 12 -3.65 27.50 38.56
CA VAL A 12 -2.28 28.08 38.56
C VAL A 12 -1.28 27.15 39.26
N ALA A 13 -1.68 26.49 40.35
CA ALA A 13 -0.83 25.49 41.03
C ALA A 13 -0.57 24.24 40.16
N GLY A 14 -1.57 23.79 39.39
CA GLY A 14 -1.45 22.65 38.46
C GLY A 14 -0.50 22.91 37.27
N VAL A 15 -0.56 24.10 36.68
CA VAL A 15 0.33 24.49 35.58
C VAL A 15 1.76 24.68 36.05
N GLY A 16 1.97 25.28 37.24
CA GLY A 16 3.32 25.44 37.80
C GLY A 16 4.00 24.12 38.13
N TYR A 17 3.26 23.15 38.65
CA TYR A 17 3.78 21.79 38.93
C TYR A 17 4.19 21.02 37.68
N TRP A 18 3.48 21.22 36.53
CA TRP A 18 3.79 20.57 35.28
C TRP A 18 5.04 21.14 34.59
N LEU A 19 5.26 22.45 34.69
CA LEU A 19 6.45 23.11 34.15
C LEU A 19 7.75 22.80 34.90
N LEU A 20 7.69 22.44 36.17
CA LEU A 20 8.86 22.08 36.96
C LEU A 20 9.30 20.60 36.83
N ARG A 21 8.46 19.74 36.23
CA ARG A 21 8.73 18.30 36.12
C ARG A 21 9.25 17.84 34.74
N GLY A 22 9.42 18.73 33.81
CA GLY A 22 9.67 18.41 32.38
C GLY A 22 11.08 18.69 31.89
N HIS A 23 12.18 18.37 32.62
CA HIS A 23 13.52 18.36 32.01
C HIS A 23 14.37 17.26 32.65
N GLY A 24 13.97 16.01 32.37
CA GLY A 24 14.84 14.86 32.49
C GLY A 24 15.46 14.59 31.11
N THR A 25 16.62 15.16 30.80
CA THR A 25 17.45 14.78 29.66
C THR A 25 17.99 13.38 29.88
N SER A 26 17.36 12.39 29.30
CA SER A 26 17.95 11.05 29.17
C SER A 26 18.96 11.07 28.05
N GLU A 27 20.22 11.20 28.42
CA GLU A 27 21.38 11.00 27.53
C GLU A 27 21.43 9.51 27.13
N PRO A 28 21.47 9.19 25.80
CA PRO A 28 21.62 7.80 25.40
C PRO A 28 23.03 7.30 25.72
N PRO A 29 23.22 6.01 26.13
CA PRO A 29 24.53 5.47 26.44
C PRO A 29 25.41 5.46 25.17
N ALA A 30 26.59 6.04 25.29
CA ALA A 30 27.62 6.01 24.26
C ALA A 30 28.04 4.56 24.00
N VAL A 31 27.71 4.04 22.82
CA VAL A 31 28.22 2.76 22.32
C VAL A 31 29.66 2.97 21.90
N SER A 32 30.57 2.47 22.70
CA SER A 32 32.00 2.43 22.40
C SER A 32 32.25 1.45 21.24
N VAL A 33 32.45 1.98 20.02
CA VAL A 33 32.85 1.18 18.88
C VAL A 33 34.34 0.87 19.04
N ALA A 34 34.67 -0.35 19.41
CA ALA A 34 36.04 -0.88 19.35
C ALA A 34 36.43 -0.96 17.87
N GLN A 35 37.35 -0.09 17.46
CA GLN A 35 37.99 -0.17 16.16
C GLN A 35 38.94 -1.36 16.16
N SER A 36 38.53 -2.45 15.53
CA SER A 36 39.39 -3.56 15.18
C SER A 36 40.06 -3.25 13.83
N ASN A 37 41.32 -2.79 13.88
CA ASN A 37 42.17 -2.65 12.71
C ASN A 37 42.61 -4.07 12.27
N ALA A 38 41.85 -4.67 11.34
CA ALA A 38 42.34 -5.79 10.56
C ALA A 38 42.36 -5.35 9.09
N ALA A 39 43.56 -5.23 8.54
CA ALA A 39 43.81 -4.95 7.13
C ALA A 39 43.21 -6.07 6.28
N PRO A 40 42.49 -5.78 5.17
CA PRO A 40 42.07 -6.82 4.27
C PRO A 40 43.23 -7.33 3.41
N THR A 41 43.62 -8.58 3.65
CA THR A 41 44.46 -9.33 2.71
C THR A 41 43.66 -9.62 1.45
N ALA A 42 44.10 -9.10 0.32
CA ALA A 42 43.51 -9.35 -0.98
C ALA A 42 43.58 -10.85 -1.35
N PRO A 43 42.48 -11.45 -1.84
CA PRO A 43 42.57 -12.81 -2.37
C PRO A 43 43.26 -12.78 -3.74
N THR A 44 44.34 -13.57 -3.84
CA THR A 44 45.06 -13.86 -5.08
C THR A 44 44.11 -14.61 -6.04
N ILE A 45 43.76 -13.98 -7.16
CA ILE A 45 43.01 -14.62 -8.24
C ILE A 45 43.95 -15.57 -8.97
N VAL A 46 43.79 -16.88 -8.74
CA VAL A 46 44.41 -17.93 -9.55
C VAL A 46 43.56 -18.12 -10.79
N SER A 47 44.10 -17.72 -11.93
CA SER A 47 43.48 -17.92 -13.24
C SER A 47 43.57 -19.40 -13.63
N PRO A 48 42.48 -20.14 -13.85
CA PRO A 48 42.56 -21.47 -14.40
C PRO A 48 42.71 -21.41 -15.92
N LYS A 49 43.73 -22.16 -16.40
CA LYS A 49 44.02 -22.45 -17.80
C LYS A 49 42.84 -23.19 -18.46
N PRO A 50 42.44 -22.84 -19.69
CA PRO A 50 41.34 -23.53 -20.36
C PRO A 50 41.75 -24.95 -20.82
N PRO A 51 40.94 -25.98 -20.55
CA PRO A 51 41.04 -27.26 -21.21
C PRO A 51 40.31 -27.23 -22.56
N GLY A 52 40.86 -27.97 -23.48
CA GLY A 52 40.53 -27.98 -24.90
C GLY A 52 39.13 -28.48 -25.24
N THR A 53 38.76 -28.08 -26.44
CA THR A 53 37.64 -28.48 -27.31
C THR A 53 37.18 -29.92 -27.11
N ALA A 54 35.92 -30.05 -26.63
CA ALA A 54 35.07 -31.19 -26.92
C ALA A 54 33.77 -30.68 -27.46
N SER A 55 33.56 -30.90 -28.77
CA SER A 55 32.33 -30.63 -29.49
C SER A 55 31.24 -31.56 -28.95
N ALA A 56 30.35 -31.06 -28.12
CA ALA A 56 29.09 -31.71 -27.78
C ALA A 56 27.96 -30.89 -28.41
N SER A 57 27.26 -31.52 -29.34
CA SER A 57 26.07 -31.00 -29.97
C SER A 57 25.00 -30.74 -28.90
N GLU A 58 24.80 -29.47 -28.53
CA GLU A 58 23.69 -29.04 -27.72
C GLU A 58 22.41 -29.09 -28.54
N PRO A 59 21.33 -29.71 -28.02
CA PRO A 59 20.05 -29.62 -28.68
C PRO A 59 19.55 -28.16 -28.68
N PRO A 60 18.83 -27.72 -29.74
CA PRO A 60 18.35 -26.33 -29.81
C PRO A 60 17.42 -26.02 -28.64
N ILE A 61 17.84 -25.08 -27.79
CA ILE A 61 16.97 -24.51 -26.76
C ILE A 61 15.87 -23.74 -27.50
N VAL A 62 14.67 -24.31 -27.52
CA VAL A 62 13.46 -23.59 -27.95
C VAL A 62 13.19 -22.55 -26.88
N VAL A 63 13.63 -21.33 -27.12
CA VAL A 63 13.24 -20.18 -26.30
C VAL A 63 11.76 -19.97 -26.59
N ALA A 64 10.91 -20.49 -25.72
CA ALA A 64 9.50 -20.14 -25.69
C ALA A 64 9.41 -18.61 -25.54
N GLN A 65 8.98 -17.92 -26.57
CA GLN A 65 8.66 -16.50 -26.52
C GLN A 65 7.51 -16.36 -25.52
N SER A 66 7.86 -15.99 -24.29
CA SER A 66 6.87 -15.55 -23.30
C SER A 66 6.22 -14.31 -23.86
N ARG A 67 5.00 -14.49 -24.38
CA ARG A 67 4.11 -13.35 -24.67
C ARG A 67 3.97 -12.59 -23.36
N PRO A 68 4.17 -11.25 -23.35
CA PRO A 68 3.90 -10.48 -22.15
C PRO A 68 2.43 -10.71 -21.78
N GLN A 69 2.20 -11.46 -20.72
CA GLN A 69 0.89 -11.55 -20.10
C GLN A 69 0.65 -10.17 -19.48
N SER A 70 -0.32 -9.46 -20.07
CA SER A 70 -0.90 -8.28 -19.45
C SER A 70 -1.26 -8.65 -18.01
N VAL A 71 -0.95 -7.75 -17.06
CA VAL A 71 -1.37 -7.83 -15.66
C VAL A 71 -2.91 -7.69 -15.49
N ALA A 72 -3.64 -8.40 -16.32
CA ALA A 72 -5.08 -8.51 -16.29
C ALA A 72 -5.38 -9.97 -15.96
N ASP A 73 -5.65 -10.22 -14.69
CA ASP A 73 -6.55 -11.24 -14.16
C ASP A 73 -6.18 -11.63 -12.72
N THR A 74 -6.22 -10.62 -11.81
CA THR A 74 -6.29 -10.93 -10.39
C THR A 74 -7.75 -11.18 -9.93
N SER A 75 -8.71 -11.11 -10.87
CA SER A 75 -10.12 -11.38 -10.61
C SER A 75 -10.49 -12.76 -11.16
N SER A 76 -10.10 -13.83 -10.46
CA SER A 76 -10.61 -15.18 -10.74
C SER A 76 -12.10 -15.35 -10.41
N GLY A 77 -12.74 -14.30 -9.86
CA GLY A 77 -14.14 -14.32 -9.47
C GLY A 77 -15.12 -14.11 -10.62
N LEU A 78 -16.34 -14.60 -10.44
CA LEU A 78 -17.45 -14.39 -11.37
C LEU A 78 -17.94 -12.93 -11.26
N VAL A 79 -17.94 -12.20 -12.39
CA VAL A 79 -18.51 -10.85 -12.44
C VAL A 79 -20.03 -10.94 -12.31
N LYS A 80 -20.59 -10.35 -11.25
CA LYS A 80 -22.01 -10.32 -10.94
C LYS A 80 -22.71 -9.06 -11.43
N GLY A 81 -21.96 -7.96 -11.64
CA GLY A 81 -22.54 -6.70 -12.09
C GLY A 81 -21.49 -5.65 -12.45
N GLN A 82 -21.90 -4.72 -13.31
CA GLN A 82 -21.10 -3.58 -13.75
C GLN A 82 -21.81 -2.29 -13.34
N TYR A 83 -21.08 -1.37 -12.70
CA TYR A 83 -21.58 -0.09 -12.20
C TYR A 83 -20.61 1.02 -12.63
N GLY A 84 -20.92 1.67 -13.75
CA GLY A 84 -19.99 2.62 -14.35
C GLY A 84 -18.65 1.98 -14.67
N ASP A 85 -17.60 2.49 -14.03
CA ASP A 85 -16.22 2.01 -14.20
C ASP A 85 -15.84 0.94 -13.15
N TRP A 86 -16.79 0.52 -12.31
CA TRP A 86 -16.63 -0.48 -11.26
C TRP A 86 -17.37 -1.77 -11.59
N GLN A 87 -16.83 -2.89 -11.16
CA GLN A 87 -17.48 -4.20 -11.28
C GLN A 87 -17.56 -4.91 -9.93
N ILE A 88 -18.64 -5.64 -9.70
CA ILE A 88 -18.74 -6.58 -8.58
C ILE A 88 -18.26 -7.94 -9.06
N SER A 89 -17.21 -8.44 -8.43
CA SER A 89 -16.70 -9.79 -8.63
C SER A 89 -16.84 -10.60 -7.35
N CYS A 90 -17.35 -11.80 -7.47
CA CYS A 90 -17.58 -12.70 -6.34
C CYS A 90 -16.80 -14.00 -6.55
N ASP A 91 -16.20 -14.50 -5.47
CA ASP A 91 -15.44 -15.74 -5.46
C ASP A 91 -15.67 -16.48 -4.15
N THR A 92 -15.51 -17.81 -4.17
CA THR A 92 -15.52 -18.63 -2.97
C THR A 92 -14.11 -19.10 -2.68
N PRO A 93 -13.38 -18.44 -1.75
CA PRO A 93 -12.01 -18.80 -1.44
C PRO A 93 -11.91 -20.27 -0.97
N PRO A 94 -10.80 -20.95 -1.27
CA PRO A 94 -10.58 -22.31 -0.80
C PRO A 94 -10.76 -22.44 0.72
N GLY A 95 -11.68 -23.30 1.15
CA GLY A 95 -12.01 -23.52 2.56
C GLY A 95 -13.06 -22.56 3.14
N ALA A 96 -13.56 -21.60 2.37
CA ALA A 96 -14.69 -20.77 2.77
C ALA A 96 -16.03 -21.49 2.45
N SER A 97 -17.01 -21.35 3.33
CA SER A 97 -18.36 -21.88 3.13
C SER A 97 -19.33 -20.86 2.51
N PHE A 98 -18.86 -19.66 2.21
CA PHE A 98 -19.66 -18.57 1.66
C PHE A 98 -18.90 -17.83 0.58
N GLU A 99 -19.65 -17.29 -0.37
CA GLU A 99 -19.14 -16.44 -1.44
C GLU A 99 -18.74 -15.07 -0.87
N GLN A 100 -17.57 -14.57 -1.27
CA GLN A 100 -17.12 -13.21 -0.95
C GLN A 100 -17.19 -12.36 -2.21
N CYS A 101 -17.82 -11.21 -2.09
CA CYS A 101 -17.93 -10.26 -3.18
C CYS A 101 -17.11 -9.00 -2.90
N ALA A 102 -16.55 -8.44 -3.95
CA ALA A 102 -15.82 -7.19 -3.91
C ALA A 102 -16.20 -6.29 -5.08
N LEU A 103 -16.23 -4.99 -4.83
CA LEU A 103 -16.35 -3.97 -5.86
C LEU A 103 -14.93 -3.60 -6.31
N ILE A 104 -14.63 -3.77 -7.60
CA ILE A 104 -13.26 -3.72 -8.12
C ILE A 104 -13.17 -2.75 -9.29
N GLN A 105 -12.09 -1.96 -9.33
CA GLN A 105 -11.66 -1.24 -10.51
C GLN A 105 -10.16 -1.46 -10.71
N ASN A 106 -9.77 -1.85 -11.93
CA ASN A 106 -8.38 -1.97 -12.35
C ASN A 106 -8.04 -0.78 -13.23
N VAL A 107 -6.97 -0.07 -12.91
CA VAL A 107 -6.53 1.11 -13.65
C VAL A 107 -5.04 1.03 -13.95
N THR A 108 -4.63 1.72 -15.03
CA THR A 108 -3.23 1.85 -15.43
C THR A 108 -2.92 3.35 -15.55
N ALA A 109 -1.72 3.76 -15.15
CA ALA A 109 -1.30 5.14 -15.34
C ALA A 109 -1.18 5.47 -16.83
N GLU A 110 -1.73 6.62 -17.25
CA GLU A 110 -1.79 7.00 -18.68
C GLU A 110 -0.40 7.07 -19.33
N ASP A 111 0.57 7.65 -18.60
CA ASP A 111 1.93 7.85 -19.11
C ASP A 111 2.87 6.65 -18.85
N GLN A 112 2.41 5.64 -18.10
CA GLN A 112 3.22 4.49 -17.68
C GLN A 112 2.39 3.20 -17.74
N PRO A 113 2.28 2.55 -18.87
CA PRO A 113 1.41 1.37 -19.07
C PRO A 113 1.77 0.16 -18.20
N ASN A 114 2.98 0.15 -17.63
CA ASN A 114 3.42 -0.90 -16.69
C ASN A 114 3.13 -0.54 -15.22
N VAL A 115 2.56 0.63 -14.94
CA VAL A 115 2.20 1.09 -13.61
C VAL A 115 0.69 1.13 -13.52
N GLY A 116 0.13 0.11 -12.91
CA GLY A 116 -1.30 0.01 -12.66
C GLY A 116 -1.57 -0.36 -11.22
N LEU A 117 -2.81 -0.17 -10.80
CA LEU A 117 -3.28 -0.63 -9.50
C LEU A 117 -4.68 -1.22 -9.60
N SER A 118 -5.00 -2.08 -8.62
CA SER A 118 -6.35 -2.60 -8.43
C SER A 118 -6.92 -2.00 -7.16
N VAL A 119 -8.05 -1.34 -7.27
CA VAL A 119 -8.82 -0.83 -6.13
C VAL A 119 -9.95 -1.80 -5.84
N ILE A 120 -9.98 -2.29 -4.62
CA ILE A 120 -10.89 -3.37 -4.20
C ILE A 120 -11.62 -2.88 -2.95
N VAL A 121 -12.93 -2.84 -3.02
CA VAL A 121 -13.79 -2.47 -1.88
C VAL A 121 -14.59 -3.68 -1.47
N LEU A 122 -14.57 -4.00 -0.19
CA LEU A 122 -15.31 -5.14 0.35
C LEU A 122 -15.88 -4.82 1.73
N LYS A 123 -16.93 -5.53 2.09
CA LYS A 123 -17.45 -5.57 3.46
C LYS A 123 -16.91 -6.83 4.14
N THR A 124 -16.56 -6.73 5.42
CA THR A 124 -16.19 -7.92 6.20
C THR A 124 -17.37 -8.87 6.34
N ALA A 125 -17.11 -10.17 6.53
CA ALA A 125 -18.15 -11.19 6.63
C ALA A 125 -19.17 -10.92 7.75
N ASP A 126 -18.76 -10.24 8.82
CA ASP A 126 -19.63 -9.79 9.90
C ASP A 126 -20.33 -8.44 9.60
N GLN A 127 -20.09 -7.86 8.43
CA GLN A 127 -20.59 -6.57 7.95
C GLN A 127 -20.30 -5.37 8.86
N LYS A 128 -19.37 -5.51 9.80
CA LYS A 128 -19.01 -4.44 10.75
C LYS A 128 -17.97 -3.47 10.20
N ALA A 129 -17.14 -3.92 9.27
CA ALA A 129 -16.11 -3.08 8.67
C ALA A 129 -16.23 -3.06 7.15
N ARG A 130 -15.84 -1.94 6.59
CA ARG A 130 -15.71 -1.69 5.15
C ARG A 130 -14.25 -1.44 4.86
N LEU A 131 -13.68 -2.21 3.97
CA LEU A 131 -12.27 -2.17 3.64
C LEU A 131 -12.08 -1.65 2.22
N LEU A 132 -11.22 -0.66 2.08
CA LEU A 132 -10.65 -0.24 0.81
C LEU A 132 -9.24 -0.82 0.75
N ARG A 133 -9.04 -1.78 -0.12
CA ARG A 133 -7.76 -2.43 -0.37
C ARG A 133 -7.23 -1.99 -1.72
N VAL A 134 -5.97 -1.61 -1.77
CA VAL A 134 -5.31 -1.22 -3.00
C VAL A 134 -4.10 -2.11 -3.21
N LEU A 135 -4.07 -2.79 -4.35
CA LEU A 135 -2.91 -3.52 -4.82
C LEU A 135 -2.11 -2.62 -5.76
N ALA A 136 -1.02 -2.09 -5.26
CA ALA A 136 -0.09 -1.25 -5.99
C ALA A 136 1.01 -2.09 -6.66
N PRO A 137 1.66 -1.61 -7.74
CA PRO A 137 2.71 -2.35 -8.42
C PRO A 137 3.93 -2.59 -7.51
N LEU A 138 4.76 -3.57 -7.85
CA LEU A 138 6.06 -3.75 -7.22
C LEU A 138 7.02 -2.61 -7.58
N GLY A 139 8.06 -2.41 -6.77
CA GLY A 139 9.04 -1.34 -6.97
C GLY A 139 8.65 0.02 -6.39
N VAL A 140 7.56 0.08 -5.60
CA VAL A 140 7.16 1.28 -4.87
C VAL A 140 7.99 1.46 -3.59
N LEU A 141 8.19 2.71 -3.18
CA LEU A 141 8.91 3.06 -1.96
C LEU A 141 7.98 2.89 -0.75
N LEU A 142 8.13 1.78 -0.03
CA LEU A 142 7.23 1.37 1.05
C LEU A 142 7.12 2.39 2.21
N PRO A 143 8.22 3.03 2.69
CA PRO A 143 8.13 4.01 3.77
C PRO A 143 7.25 5.23 3.46
N ASN A 144 7.10 5.59 2.18
CA ASN A 144 6.26 6.72 1.79
C ASN A 144 4.76 6.38 1.79
N GLY A 145 4.42 5.08 1.84
CA GLY A 145 3.04 4.61 1.81
C GLY A 145 2.32 4.89 0.49
N LEU A 146 1.02 4.68 0.51
CA LEU A 146 0.08 4.99 -0.57
C LEU A 146 -0.68 6.27 -0.22
N GLY A 147 -0.56 7.31 -1.04
CA GLY A 147 -1.34 8.55 -0.90
C GLY A 147 -2.73 8.42 -1.53
N LEU A 148 -3.69 9.17 -1.02
CA LEU A 148 -5.04 9.28 -1.57
C LEU A 148 -5.46 10.75 -1.63
N ASN A 149 -5.94 11.17 -2.79
CA ASN A 149 -6.57 12.47 -3.00
C ASN A 149 -7.93 12.25 -3.66
N ILE A 150 -8.97 12.92 -3.19
CA ILE A 150 -10.31 12.83 -3.77
C ILE A 150 -10.73 14.24 -4.19
N ASP A 151 -10.95 14.43 -5.48
CA ASP A 151 -11.35 15.72 -6.09
C ASP A 151 -10.51 16.92 -5.62
N GLY A 152 -9.18 16.71 -5.50
CA GLY A 152 -8.23 17.73 -5.05
C GLY A 152 -8.05 17.82 -3.52
N THR A 153 -8.81 17.08 -2.73
CA THR A 153 -8.66 17.02 -1.27
C THR A 153 -7.69 15.90 -0.89
N ASP A 154 -6.60 16.24 -0.20
CA ASP A 154 -5.65 15.27 0.33
C ASP A 154 -6.26 14.52 1.53
N MET A 155 -6.37 13.20 1.39
CA MET A 155 -6.88 12.30 2.43
C MET A 155 -5.75 11.71 3.29
N GLY A 156 -4.51 12.06 2.99
CA GLY A 156 -3.33 11.52 3.66
C GLY A 156 -2.75 10.28 3.02
N ARG A 157 -1.97 9.54 3.80
CA ARG A 157 -1.24 8.35 3.37
C ARG A 157 -1.48 7.18 4.29
N VAL A 158 -1.47 5.98 3.71
CA VAL A 158 -1.57 4.72 4.45
C VAL A 158 -0.33 3.86 4.18
N ALA A 159 0.15 3.16 5.20
CA ALA A 159 1.26 2.25 5.05
C ALA A 159 0.86 1.00 4.24
N PHE A 160 1.82 0.44 3.51
CA PHE A 160 1.65 -0.88 2.93
C PHE A 160 1.68 -1.96 4.03
N VAL A 161 0.73 -2.88 3.98
CA VAL A 161 0.60 -3.98 4.96
C VAL A 161 1.56 -5.12 4.63
N ARG A 162 1.69 -5.43 3.32
CA ARG A 162 2.56 -6.50 2.81
C ARG A 162 2.74 -6.37 1.31
N CYS A 163 3.78 -7.00 0.78
CA CYS A 163 3.93 -7.21 -0.66
C CYS A 163 3.77 -8.69 -1.00
N LEU A 164 3.09 -8.95 -2.09
CA LEU A 164 2.86 -10.25 -2.72
C LEU A 164 3.64 -10.30 -4.03
N PRO A 165 3.77 -11.46 -4.69
CA PRO A 165 4.45 -11.54 -5.99
C PRO A 165 3.88 -10.63 -7.08
N ASN A 166 2.60 -10.28 -6.99
CA ASN A 166 1.86 -9.45 -7.95
C ASN A 166 1.68 -7.99 -7.54
N GLY A 167 2.18 -7.55 -6.36
CA GLY A 167 2.08 -6.17 -5.91
C GLY A 167 2.11 -6.00 -4.41
N CYS A 168 2.13 -4.73 -3.96
CA CYS A 168 2.09 -4.36 -2.56
C CYS A 168 0.69 -3.90 -2.15
N VAL A 169 0.20 -4.41 -1.03
CA VAL A 169 -1.16 -4.20 -0.54
C VAL A 169 -1.16 -3.10 0.52
N ALA A 170 -1.98 -2.08 0.31
CA ALA A 170 -2.39 -1.12 1.32
C ALA A 170 -3.87 -1.34 1.67
N GLU A 171 -4.23 -1.18 2.94
CA GLU A 171 -5.60 -1.37 3.42
C GLU A 171 -6.05 -0.20 4.28
N ILE A 172 -7.26 0.28 4.02
CA ILE A 172 -7.91 1.37 4.74
C ILE A 172 -9.25 0.87 5.25
N VAL A 173 -9.49 1.00 6.56
CA VAL A 173 -10.84 0.84 7.10
C VAL A 173 -11.61 2.12 6.80
N MET A 174 -12.67 2.01 6.00
CA MET A 174 -13.47 3.16 5.61
C MET A 174 -14.46 3.52 6.70
N ASP A 175 -14.33 4.72 7.23
CA ASP A 175 -15.37 5.35 8.03
C ASP A 175 -16.48 5.96 7.15
N ASP A 176 -17.51 6.51 7.77
CA ASP A 176 -18.63 7.12 7.05
C ASP A 176 -18.21 8.37 6.27
N ALA A 177 -17.21 9.10 6.76
CA ALA A 177 -16.70 10.30 6.11
C ALA A 177 -15.99 9.96 4.80
N LEU A 178 -15.07 8.99 4.83
CA LEU A 178 -14.35 8.53 3.64
C LEU A 178 -15.31 7.87 2.64
N LEU A 179 -16.25 7.04 3.13
CA LEU A 179 -17.26 6.41 2.28
C LEU A 179 -18.13 7.46 1.56
N LYS A 180 -18.53 8.51 2.28
CA LYS A 180 -19.28 9.62 1.69
C LYS A 180 -18.47 10.36 0.62
N GLN A 181 -17.21 10.67 0.88
CA GLN A 181 -16.33 11.34 -0.09
C GLN A 181 -16.10 10.50 -1.35
N LEU A 182 -15.90 9.19 -1.21
CA LEU A 182 -15.80 8.28 -2.36
C LEU A 182 -17.13 8.17 -3.11
N GLY A 183 -18.25 8.20 -2.41
CA GLY A 183 -19.59 8.09 -3.00
C GLY A 183 -20.05 9.34 -3.75
N ASP A 184 -19.70 10.52 -3.26
CA ASP A 184 -20.09 11.82 -3.82
C ASP A 184 -19.04 12.36 -4.81
N GLY A 185 -17.80 11.85 -4.73
CA GLY A 185 -16.67 12.29 -5.54
C GLY A 185 -16.76 11.84 -7.00
N LYS A 186 -15.95 12.48 -7.83
CA LYS A 186 -15.84 12.17 -9.25
C LYS A 186 -14.58 11.38 -9.57
N ASN A 187 -13.45 11.78 -8.96
CA ASN A 187 -12.15 11.19 -9.20
C ASN A 187 -11.37 11.01 -7.90
N ALA A 188 -10.73 9.87 -7.75
CA ALA A 188 -9.71 9.63 -6.75
C ALA A 188 -8.35 9.53 -7.44
N ILE A 189 -7.29 10.05 -6.83
CA ILE A 189 -5.92 9.89 -7.29
C ILE A 189 -5.16 9.13 -6.21
N PHE A 190 -4.71 7.93 -6.52
CA PHE A 190 -3.81 7.18 -5.68
C PHE A 190 -2.37 7.52 -6.05
N VAL A 191 -1.55 7.85 -5.06
CA VAL A 191 -0.16 8.25 -5.29
C VAL A 191 0.77 7.17 -4.77
N VAL A 192 1.54 6.59 -5.67
CA VAL A 192 2.64 5.67 -5.35
C VAL A 192 3.97 6.41 -5.54
N PHE A 193 4.99 6.06 -4.75
CA PHE A 193 6.29 6.72 -4.79
C PHE A 193 7.35 5.75 -5.29
N ARG A 194 8.23 6.20 -6.17
CA ARG A 194 9.46 5.49 -6.58
C ARG A 194 10.65 5.97 -5.78
N THR A 195 10.71 7.28 -5.54
CA THR A 195 11.70 7.95 -4.70
C THR A 195 10.97 8.80 -3.66
N PRO A 196 11.65 9.33 -2.64
CA PRO A 196 11.01 10.20 -1.65
C PRO A 196 10.35 11.45 -2.26
N GLU A 197 10.88 11.94 -3.38
CA GLU A 197 10.46 13.18 -4.04
C GLU A 197 9.50 12.93 -5.22
N GLU A 198 9.55 11.73 -5.84
CA GLU A 198 8.79 11.43 -7.04
C GLU A 198 7.58 10.56 -6.74
N GLY A 199 6.40 11.18 -6.74
CA GLY A 199 5.11 10.51 -6.64
C GLY A 199 4.45 10.38 -8.03
N ILE A 200 3.91 9.20 -8.30
CA ILE A 200 3.11 8.90 -9.50
C ILE A 200 1.65 8.85 -9.10
N GLY A 201 0.86 9.80 -9.57
CA GLY A 201 -0.59 9.81 -9.39
C GLY A 201 -1.28 8.91 -10.40
N ILE A 202 -2.09 7.99 -9.93
CA ILE A 202 -2.88 7.07 -10.75
C ILE A 202 -4.36 7.43 -10.55
N PRO A 203 -5.02 7.99 -11.59
CA PRO A 203 -6.40 8.39 -11.49
C PRO A 203 -7.33 7.17 -11.50
N VAL A 204 -8.34 7.22 -10.62
CA VAL A 204 -9.40 6.22 -10.47
C VAL A 204 -10.72 6.94 -10.55
N SER A 205 -11.57 6.54 -11.49
CA SER A 205 -12.90 7.11 -11.63
C SER A 205 -13.81 6.65 -10.49
N LEU A 206 -14.56 7.57 -9.90
CA LEU A 206 -15.56 7.24 -8.90
C LEU A 206 -16.97 7.06 -9.49
N LYS A 207 -17.10 7.11 -10.83
CA LYS A 207 -18.35 6.89 -11.53
C LYS A 207 -18.86 5.47 -11.31
N GLY A 208 -20.02 5.36 -10.65
CA GLY A 208 -20.66 4.09 -10.31
C GLY A 208 -20.22 3.47 -8.98
N PHE A 209 -19.26 4.09 -8.28
CA PHE A 209 -18.82 3.63 -6.96
C PHE A 209 -19.96 3.50 -5.97
N ALA A 210 -20.75 4.57 -5.77
CA ALA A 210 -21.85 4.59 -4.81
C ALA A 210 -22.91 3.53 -5.11
N ASP A 211 -23.24 3.33 -6.38
CA ASP A 211 -24.26 2.36 -6.78
C ASP A 211 -23.73 0.92 -6.65
N GLY A 212 -22.49 0.66 -7.06
CA GLY A 212 -21.84 -0.63 -6.85
C GLY A 212 -21.69 -0.97 -5.38
N PHE A 213 -21.31 -0.01 -4.54
CA PHE A 213 -21.17 -0.23 -3.10
C PHE A 213 -22.49 -0.58 -2.40
N LYS A 214 -23.63 0.01 -2.83
CA LYS A 214 -24.97 -0.32 -2.32
C LYS A 214 -25.37 -1.76 -2.65
N GLN A 215 -24.93 -2.27 -3.82
CA GLN A 215 -25.24 -3.62 -4.29
C GLN A 215 -24.27 -4.68 -3.75
N LEU A 216 -23.18 -4.26 -3.13
CA LEU A 216 -22.24 -5.17 -2.51
C LEU A 216 -22.90 -5.83 -1.27
N PRO A 217 -22.97 -7.18 -1.21
CA PRO A 217 -23.65 -7.91 -0.14
C PRO A 217 -23.02 -7.72 1.24
#